data_b92d4ad105e476a412cf2b6615548765
#
_entry.id   b92d4ad105e476a412cf2b6615548765
#
_cell.length_a   1.000
_cell.length_b   1.000
_cell.length_c   1.000
_cell.angle_alpha   90.00
_cell.angle_beta   90.00
_cell.angle_gamma   90.00
#
_symmetry.space_group_name_H-M   'P 1'
#
loop_
_entity.id
_entity.type
_entity.pdbx_description
1 polymer ?
#
loop_
_entity_poly.entity_id
_entity_poly.type
_entity_poly.pdbx_seq_one_letter_code
_entity_poly.pdbx_strand_id
1 'polypeptide(L)'
;MKKSLFLLLFSISLFAVSHSQEKEMPEIGIYEQLDKYIPTNLEFYDIDSNLVKLSSLIDKPTVLSLVYFTCPGICSPLLDGLAEVIDWADIELGVDYQVFTISFNYSETPSLAKSKRFNYLKQIEKEVD
;
A
#
# COMPACT_ATOMS: atom_id res chain seq x y z
N MET A 1 4.71 66.97 -17.10
CA MET A 1 3.66 66.10 -16.50
C MET A 1 3.45 64.78 -17.22
N LYS A 2 3.44 64.70 -18.56
CA LYS A 2 3.23 63.42 -19.29
C LYS A 2 4.36 62.37 -19.13
N LYS A 3 5.62 62.81 -19.00
CA LYS A 3 6.79 61.92 -18.87
C LYS A 3 6.85 61.24 -17.49
N SER A 4 6.40 61.93 -16.43
CA SER A 4 6.37 61.37 -15.08
C SER A 4 5.29 60.30 -14.91
N LEU A 5 4.15 60.43 -15.57
CA LEU A 5 3.06 59.45 -15.54
C LEU A 5 3.45 58.13 -16.26
N PHE A 6 4.26 58.23 -17.33
CA PHE A 6 4.72 57.08 -18.10
C PHE A 6 5.74 56.24 -17.33
N LEU A 7 6.60 56.86 -16.51
CA LEU A 7 7.55 56.18 -15.63
C LEU A 7 6.84 55.45 -14.49
N LEU A 8 5.76 56.03 -13.96
CA LEU A 8 4.96 55.40 -12.90
C LEU A 8 4.20 54.17 -13.39
N LEU A 9 3.66 54.20 -14.61
CA LEU A 9 2.98 53.05 -15.23
C LEU A 9 3.98 51.92 -15.58
N PHE A 10 5.21 52.27 -16.00
CA PHE A 10 6.25 51.29 -16.28
C PHE A 10 6.76 50.59 -15.01
N SER A 11 6.83 51.32 -13.89
CA SER A 11 7.21 50.77 -12.58
C SER A 11 6.18 49.74 -12.05
N ILE A 12 4.89 49.95 -12.28
CA ILE A 12 3.82 49.05 -11.84
C ILE A 12 3.82 47.75 -12.63
N SER A 13 4.21 47.78 -13.93
CA SER A 13 4.24 46.56 -14.75
C SER A 13 5.39 45.60 -14.41
N LEU A 14 6.46 46.06 -13.73
CA LEU A 14 7.57 45.21 -13.31
C LEU A 14 7.25 44.39 -12.02
N PHE A 15 6.23 44.79 -11.26
CA PHE A 15 5.84 44.06 -10.07
C PHE A 15 4.87 42.90 -10.30
N ALA A 16 4.37 42.74 -11.55
CA ALA A 16 3.40 41.71 -11.91
C ALA A 16 4.02 40.39 -12.36
N VAL A 17 5.34 40.23 -12.35
CA VAL A 17 6.01 39.02 -12.80
C VAL A 17 6.82 38.44 -11.64
N SER A 18 6.26 37.57 -10.85
CA SER A 18 6.87 36.42 -10.17
C SER A 18 5.94 35.84 -9.11
N HIS A 19 4.79 35.34 -9.54
CA HIS A 19 4.16 34.24 -8.81
C HIS A 19 4.38 32.99 -9.66
N SER A 20 5.61 32.51 -9.69
CA SER A 20 5.83 31.11 -10.01
C SER A 20 5.15 30.32 -8.88
N GLN A 21 4.02 29.72 -9.17
CA GLN A 21 3.48 28.66 -8.32
C GLN A 21 4.55 27.56 -8.29
N GLU A 22 5.36 27.57 -7.24
CA GLU A 22 6.17 26.43 -6.84
C GLU A 22 5.17 25.32 -6.61
N LYS A 23 5.09 24.40 -7.58
CA LYS A 23 4.28 23.20 -7.46
C LYS A 23 4.91 22.41 -6.32
N GLU A 24 4.33 22.51 -5.11
CA GLU A 24 4.74 21.69 -3.98
C GLU A 24 4.74 20.24 -4.45
N MET A 25 5.93 19.67 -4.56
CA MET A 25 6.06 18.25 -4.80
C MET A 25 5.45 17.56 -3.58
N PRO A 26 4.57 16.58 -3.77
CA PRO A 26 4.02 15.85 -2.64
C PRO A 26 5.18 15.29 -1.83
N GLU A 27 5.19 15.57 -0.55
CA GLU A 27 6.18 15.03 0.38
C GLU A 27 6.13 13.51 0.28
N ILE A 28 7.26 12.89 -0.09
CA ILE A 28 7.33 11.44 -0.21
C ILE A 28 7.44 10.87 1.20
N GLY A 29 6.43 10.14 1.62
CA GLY A 29 6.39 9.58 2.97
C GLY A 29 5.19 8.64 3.16
N ILE A 30 5.13 8.05 4.34
CA ILE A 30 3.99 7.26 4.79
C ILE A 30 3.09 8.16 5.64
N TYR A 31 1.86 8.37 5.19
CA TYR A 31 0.84 9.09 5.94
C TYR A 31 -0.10 8.07 6.58
N GLU A 32 0.08 7.85 7.87
CA GLU A 32 -0.77 6.95 8.62
C GLU A 32 -2.23 7.42 8.59
N GLN A 33 -3.14 6.48 8.36
CA GLN A 33 -4.58 6.71 8.32
C GLN A 33 -5.26 5.99 9.49
N LEU A 34 -4.74 6.21 10.70
CA LEU A 34 -5.28 5.61 11.92
C LEU A 34 -6.76 6.00 12.11
N ASP A 35 -7.52 5.10 12.71
CA ASP A 35 -8.96 5.26 12.98
C ASP A 35 -9.84 5.46 11.73
N LYS A 36 -9.33 5.11 10.55
CA LYS A 36 -10.11 5.12 9.31
C LYS A 36 -10.43 3.71 8.84
N TYR A 37 -11.62 3.58 8.24
CA TYR A 37 -12.01 2.32 7.62
C TYR A 37 -11.28 2.10 6.30
N ILE A 38 -10.93 0.83 6.05
CA ILE A 38 -10.44 0.40 4.74
C ILE A 38 -11.55 0.59 3.70
N PRO A 39 -11.24 1.09 2.48
CA PRO A 39 -12.25 1.18 1.42
C PRO A 39 -12.89 -0.18 1.14
N THR A 40 -14.21 -0.23 1.17
CA THR A 40 -14.98 -1.49 1.05
C THR A 40 -15.09 -2.00 -0.38
N ASN A 41 -14.76 -1.17 -1.36
CA ASN A 41 -14.89 -1.45 -2.80
C ASN A 41 -13.60 -1.94 -3.46
N LEU A 42 -12.57 -2.29 -2.68
CA LEU A 42 -11.33 -2.83 -3.23
C LEU A 42 -11.55 -4.27 -3.70
N GLU A 43 -11.20 -4.53 -4.95
CA GLU A 43 -11.32 -5.84 -5.60
C GLU A 43 -9.93 -6.37 -5.97
N PHE A 44 -9.74 -7.66 -5.78
CA PHE A 44 -8.51 -8.37 -6.07
C PHE A 44 -8.81 -9.71 -6.74
N TYR A 45 -7.83 -10.29 -7.37
CA TYR A 45 -7.88 -11.69 -7.77
C TYR A 45 -7.30 -12.58 -6.68
N ASP A 46 -8.04 -13.61 -6.28
CA ASP A 46 -7.52 -14.62 -5.37
C ASP A 46 -6.55 -15.59 -6.07
N ILE A 47 -6.01 -16.55 -5.33
CA ILE A 47 -5.05 -17.55 -5.83
C ILE A 47 -5.66 -18.49 -6.89
N ASP A 48 -6.97 -18.55 -7.02
CA ASP A 48 -7.71 -19.34 -7.97
C ASP A 48 -8.29 -18.50 -9.12
N SER A 49 -7.86 -17.24 -9.21
CA SER A 49 -8.25 -16.26 -10.24
C SER A 49 -9.71 -15.81 -10.17
N ASN A 50 -10.34 -15.94 -9.02
CA ASN A 50 -11.66 -15.37 -8.78
C ASN A 50 -11.53 -13.89 -8.39
N LEU A 51 -12.44 -13.05 -8.90
CA LEU A 51 -12.53 -11.66 -8.46
C LEU A 51 -13.25 -11.62 -7.10
N VAL A 52 -12.57 -11.09 -6.09
CA VAL A 52 -13.07 -11.03 -4.71
C VAL A 52 -12.99 -9.60 -4.17
N LYS A 53 -13.93 -9.24 -3.31
CA LYS A 53 -13.89 -7.96 -2.59
C LYS A 53 -13.20 -8.15 -1.25
N LEU A 54 -12.26 -7.27 -0.92
CA LEU A 54 -11.55 -7.33 0.36
C LEU A 54 -12.52 -7.34 1.55
N SER A 55 -13.56 -6.51 1.49
CA SER A 55 -14.56 -6.43 2.55
C SER A 55 -15.36 -7.71 2.79
N SER A 56 -15.49 -8.58 1.79
CA SER A 56 -16.17 -9.87 1.96
C SER A 56 -15.28 -10.96 2.54
N LEU A 57 -13.98 -10.73 2.60
CA LEU A 57 -13.00 -11.67 3.13
C LEU A 57 -12.64 -11.39 4.59
N ILE A 58 -12.83 -10.13 5.03
CA ILE A 58 -12.47 -9.72 6.40
C ILE A 58 -13.66 -9.98 7.33
N ASP A 59 -13.57 -11.03 8.12
CA ASP A 59 -14.58 -11.43 9.11
C ASP A 59 -14.02 -11.49 10.55
N LYS A 60 -12.71 -11.29 10.71
CA LYS A 60 -12.00 -11.31 11.98
C LYS A 60 -10.80 -10.36 11.97
N PRO A 61 -10.11 -10.15 13.12
CA PRO A 61 -8.87 -9.38 13.17
C PRO A 61 -7.90 -9.83 12.08
N THR A 62 -7.39 -8.87 11.31
CA THR A 62 -6.65 -9.18 10.09
C THR A 62 -5.28 -8.50 10.09
N VAL A 63 -4.24 -9.28 9.86
CA VAL A 63 -2.91 -8.79 9.50
C VAL A 63 -2.86 -8.64 7.98
N LEU A 64 -2.62 -7.44 7.51
CA LEU A 64 -2.54 -7.12 6.07
C LEU A 64 -1.10 -6.77 5.70
N SER A 65 -0.51 -7.56 4.78
CA SER A 65 0.82 -7.32 4.22
C SER A 65 0.71 -6.92 2.75
N LEU A 66 1.33 -5.81 2.39
CA LEU A 66 1.42 -5.33 1.01
C LEU A 66 2.84 -5.59 0.48
N VAL A 67 2.98 -6.39 -0.57
CA VAL A 67 4.28 -6.87 -1.07
C VAL A 67 4.34 -6.91 -2.59
N TYR A 68 5.53 -7.19 -3.11
CA TYR A 68 5.75 -7.79 -4.42
C TYR A 68 6.27 -9.21 -4.23
N PHE A 69 5.65 -10.22 -4.84
CA PHE A 69 6.12 -11.60 -4.75
C PHE A 69 7.43 -11.83 -5.50
N THR A 70 7.73 -10.98 -6.48
CA THR A 70 8.99 -11.00 -7.25
C THR A 70 10.04 -10.03 -6.71
N CYS A 71 9.80 -9.37 -5.57
CA CYS A 71 10.74 -8.42 -4.99
C CYS A 71 12.07 -9.09 -4.64
N PRO A 72 13.21 -8.59 -5.15
CA PRO A 72 14.52 -9.15 -4.85
C PRO A 72 15.09 -8.72 -3.48
N GLY A 73 14.36 -7.86 -2.76
CA GLY A 73 14.86 -7.22 -1.55
C GLY A 73 14.06 -7.59 -0.29
N ILE A 74 13.36 -6.63 0.25
CA ILE A 74 12.77 -6.67 1.60
C ILE A 74 11.51 -7.54 1.73
N CYS A 75 10.77 -7.83 0.64
CA CYS A 75 9.47 -8.51 0.75
C CYS A 75 9.60 -9.98 1.21
N SER A 76 10.64 -10.69 0.78
CA SER A 76 10.86 -12.07 1.24
C SER A 76 11.21 -12.12 2.74
N PRO A 77 12.19 -11.38 3.25
CA PRO A 77 12.44 -11.31 4.70
C PRO A 77 11.22 -10.88 5.53
N LEU A 78 10.37 -9.98 5.00
CA LEU A 78 9.14 -9.59 5.66
C LEU A 78 8.17 -10.77 5.81
N LEU A 79 7.99 -11.56 4.77
CA LEU A 79 7.10 -12.72 4.80
C LEU A 79 7.67 -13.88 5.60
N ASP A 80 9.00 -14.07 5.60
CA ASP A 80 9.68 -15.04 6.47
C ASP A 80 9.45 -14.68 7.95
N GLY A 81 9.67 -13.41 8.33
CA GLY A 81 9.40 -12.92 9.68
C GLY A 81 7.92 -13.02 10.07
N LEU A 82 7.00 -12.84 9.12
CA LEU A 82 5.57 -13.03 9.36
C LEU A 82 5.25 -14.50 9.67
N ALA A 83 5.85 -15.45 8.96
CA ALA A 83 5.71 -16.88 9.24
C ALA A 83 6.21 -17.23 10.66
N GLU A 84 7.38 -16.70 11.06
CA GLU A 84 7.91 -16.89 12.42
C GLU A 84 6.97 -16.32 13.48
N VAL A 85 6.40 -15.12 13.26
CA VAL A 85 5.45 -14.51 14.20
C VAL A 85 4.19 -15.35 14.35
N ILE A 86 3.69 -15.96 13.27
CA ILE A 86 2.55 -16.88 13.31
C ILE A 86 2.86 -18.08 14.21
N ASP A 87 4.06 -18.65 14.12
CA ASP A 87 4.45 -19.78 14.96
C ASP A 87 4.60 -19.41 16.44
N TRP A 88 5.04 -18.20 16.75
CA TRP A 88 5.26 -17.77 18.13
C TRP A 88 4.01 -17.20 18.81
N ALA A 89 3.01 -16.77 18.04
CA ALA A 89 1.80 -16.17 18.59
C ALA A 89 0.99 -17.19 19.42
N ASP A 90 0.51 -16.80 20.59
CA ASP A 90 -0.37 -17.64 21.44
C ASP A 90 -1.83 -17.68 20.97
N ILE A 91 -2.10 -17.13 19.76
CA ILE A 91 -3.41 -17.09 19.11
C ILE A 91 -3.38 -17.94 17.83
N GLU A 92 -4.53 -18.42 17.40
CA GLU A 92 -4.67 -19.41 16.34
C GLU A 92 -5.03 -18.75 15.00
N LEU A 93 -4.15 -18.95 13.99
CA LEU A 93 -4.40 -18.48 12.63
C LEU A 93 -5.61 -19.22 12.03
N GLY A 94 -6.51 -18.46 11.42
CA GLY A 94 -7.76 -19.00 10.87
C GLY A 94 -8.93 -19.00 11.88
N VAL A 95 -8.66 -19.07 13.17
CA VAL A 95 -9.66 -19.04 14.26
C VAL A 95 -9.76 -17.66 14.89
N ASP A 96 -8.69 -17.20 15.53
CA ASP A 96 -8.69 -15.92 16.26
C ASP A 96 -8.39 -14.73 15.36
N TYR A 97 -7.60 -14.93 14.33
CA TYR A 97 -7.20 -13.90 13.36
C TYR A 97 -6.96 -14.51 11.98
N GLN A 98 -6.78 -13.64 11.01
CA GLN A 98 -6.44 -14.02 9.63
C GLN A 98 -5.30 -13.16 9.08
N VAL A 99 -4.62 -13.69 8.07
CA VAL A 99 -3.51 -13.00 7.40
C VAL A 99 -3.79 -12.90 5.92
N PHE A 100 -3.75 -11.68 5.39
CA PHE A 100 -3.80 -11.44 3.95
C PHE A 100 -2.48 -10.85 3.47
N THR A 101 -1.93 -11.47 2.43
CA THR A 101 -0.79 -10.93 1.70
C THR A 101 -1.26 -10.55 0.31
N ILE A 102 -1.19 -9.26 0.00
CA ILE A 102 -1.65 -8.70 -1.26
C ILE A 102 -0.45 -8.18 -2.05
N SER A 103 -0.29 -8.67 -3.29
CA SER A 103 0.62 -8.02 -4.21
C SER A 103 -0.03 -6.77 -4.80
N PHE A 104 0.69 -5.65 -4.78
CA PHE A 104 0.30 -4.43 -5.47
C PHE A 104 1.07 -4.23 -6.79
N ASN A 105 1.77 -5.27 -7.27
CA ASN A 105 2.36 -5.30 -8.60
C ASN A 105 1.36 -5.89 -9.60
N TYR A 106 0.81 -5.05 -10.46
CA TYR A 106 -0.20 -5.43 -11.45
C TYR A 106 0.26 -6.47 -12.48
N SER A 107 1.55 -6.71 -12.60
CA SER A 107 2.11 -7.72 -13.52
C SER A 107 2.23 -9.12 -12.90
N GLU A 108 1.99 -9.26 -11.59
CA GLU A 108 2.02 -10.55 -10.91
C GLU A 108 0.70 -11.29 -11.07
N THR A 109 0.80 -12.62 -11.07
CA THR A 109 -0.35 -13.48 -11.40
C THR A 109 -0.85 -14.25 -10.18
N PRO A 110 -2.15 -14.69 -10.18
CA PRO A 110 -2.69 -15.57 -9.15
C PRO A 110 -1.89 -16.86 -8.96
N SER A 111 -1.35 -17.44 -10.03
CA SER A 111 -0.53 -18.66 -9.94
C SER A 111 0.78 -18.43 -9.18
N LEU A 112 1.41 -17.24 -9.35
CA LEU A 112 2.57 -16.86 -8.56
C LEU A 112 2.20 -16.69 -7.08
N ALA A 113 1.10 -16.02 -6.78
CA ALA A 113 0.58 -15.89 -5.42
C ALA A 113 0.34 -17.26 -4.77
N LYS A 114 -0.28 -18.19 -5.51
CA LYS A 114 -0.52 -19.57 -5.05
C LYS A 114 0.78 -20.29 -4.71
N SER A 115 1.79 -20.19 -5.56
CA SER A 115 3.11 -20.77 -5.33
C SER A 115 3.79 -20.18 -4.10
N LYS A 116 3.74 -18.87 -3.94
CA LYS A 116 4.30 -18.17 -2.77
C LYS A 116 3.58 -18.56 -1.48
N ARG A 117 2.24 -18.54 -1.46
CA ARG A 117 1.46 -19.01 -0.32
C ARG A 117 1.86 -20.41 0.12
N PHE A 118 1.95 -21.36 -0.82
CA PHE A 118 2.35 -22.72 -0.53
C PHE A 118 3.75 -22.81 0.11
N ASN A 119 4.72 -22.02 -0.36
CA ASN A 119 6.06 -22.02 0.18
C ASN A 119 6.12 -21.45 1.61
N TYR A 120 5.38 -20.39 1.91
CA TYR A 120 5.35 -19.79 3.23
C TYR A 120 4.55 -20.63 4.22
N LEU A 121 3.44 -21.26 3.81
CA LEU A 121 2.70 -22.18 4.66
C LEU A 121 3.54 -23.40 5.09
N LYS A 122 4.49 -23.84 4.28
CA LYS A 122 5.44 -24.90 4.65
C LYS A 122 6.46 -24.50 5.71
N GLN A 123 6.70 -23.21 5.89
CA GLN A 123 7.62 -22.72 6.91
C GLN A 123 6.95 -22.62 8.28
N ILE A 124 5.63 -22.54 8.30
CA ILE A 124 4.83 -22.48 9.52
C ILE A 124 4.73 -23.90 10.09
N GLU A 125 5.18 -24.07 11.34
CA GLU A 125 5.17 -25.37 12.04
C GLU A 125 3.80 -25.66 12.65
N LYS A 126 3.03 -24.62 13.00
CA LYS A 126 1.66 -24.77 13.49
C LYS A 126 0.74 -25.34 12.41
N GLU A 127 -0.25 -26.10 12.84
CA GLU A 127 -1.32 -26.56 11.97
C GLU A 127 -2.16 -25.35 11.53
N VAL A 128 -2.26 -25.14 10.23
CA VAL A 128 -2.98 -24.00 9.63
C VAL A 128 -4.03 -24.59 8.69
N ASP A 129 -5.31 -24.36 8.99
CA ASP A 129 -6.44 -24.75 8.15
C ASP A 129 -6.60 -23.87 6.88
#